data_2cfed810fd16d1994338c9fd541f19cb
#
_entry.id   2cfed810fd16d1994338c9fd541f19cb
#
_cell.length_a   1.000
_cell.length_b   1.000
_cell.length_c   1.000
_cell.angle_alpha   90.00
_cell.angle_beta   90.00
_cell.angle_gamma   90.00
#
_symmetry.space_group_name_H-M   'P 1'
#
loop_
_entity.id
_entity.type
_entity.pdbx_description
1 polymer ?
#
loop_
_entity_poly.entity_id
_entity_poly.type
_entity_poly.pdbx_seq_one_letter_code
_entity_poly.pdbx_strand_id
1 'polypeptide(L)'
;MPLRGKFKSFWNAGPLWWVWVKRLALIIIAWPLLSTLAYIWVPVPVTNLMLFRLLGGQGLHKSWMPLNAISPNLPRAVIASEDERFCSHHGIDWVEFRDAMGGEAGPTRGASTISMQVAKNLYLWEGHSVIRKGLEMPLAVYMDGVLSKRRMMEIYLNIVEWAPGIYGAEAAAQHHFGKSAAKLSAREAALLAASLPNPFKRDAGHPSTALRGIASDIQDQMTEMGPYLTCLD
;
A
#
# COMPACT_ATOMS: atom_id res chain seq x y z
N MET A 1 6.66 44.30 -13.31
CA MET A 1 7.67 44.44 -12.22
C MET A 1 7.88 43.06 -11.58
N PRO A 2 9.09 42.53 -11.46
CA PRO A 2 9.34 41.11 -11.48
C PRO A 2 9.26 40.44 -10.10
N LEU A 3 8.33 39.52 -9.96
CA LEU A 3 8.23 38.58 -8.81
C LEU A 3 9.49 37.66 -8.68
N ARG A 4 10.29 37.56 -9.74
CA ARG A 4 11.54 36.74 -9.79
C ARG A 4 12.61 37.16 -8.79
N GLY A 5 12.72 38.43 -8.44
CA GLY A 5 13.77 38.91 -7.52
C GLY A 5 13.52 38.58 -6.05
N LYS A 6 12.27 38.64 -5.60
CA LYS A 6 11.90 38.36 -4.19
C LYS A 6 11.98 36.85 -3.86
N PHE A 7 11.71 35.99 -4.83
CA PHE A 7 11.77 34.54 -4.65
C PHE A 7 13.23 34.05 -4.47
N LYS A 8 14.17 34.58 -5.25
CA LYS A 8 15.59 34.26 -5.08
C LYS A 8 16.16 34.72 -3.73
N SER A 9 15.69 35.86 -3.18
CA SER A 9 16.19 36.37 -1.90
C SER A 9 15.73 35.55 -0.71
N PHE A 10 14.48 35.04 -0.73
CA PHE A 10 13.95 34.20 0.33
C PHE A 10 14.71 32.87 0.47
N TRP A 11 15.05 32.24 -0.65
CA TRP A 11 15.75 30.94 -0.65
C TRP A 11 17.21 31.01 -0.27
N ASN A 12 17.88 32.17 -0.52
CA ASN A 12 19.28 32.38 -0.23
C ASN A 12 19.54 33.27 1.03
N ALA A 13 18.49 33.73 1.70
CA ALA A 13 18.62 34.51 2.93
C ALA A 13 18.88 33.60 4.13
N GLY A 14 19.93 33.86 4.87
CA GLY A 14 20.33 33.15 6.07
C GLY A 14 21.67 32.40 5.94
N PRO A 15 22.16 31.80 7.03
CA PRO A 15 23.39 31.02 7.01
C PRO A 15 23.26 29.84 6.04
N LEU A 16 24.38 29.42 5.46
CA LEU A 16 24.44 28.40 4.41
C LEU A 16 23.72 27.12 4.77
N TRP A 17 23.81 26.66 6.02
CA TRP A 17 23.09 25.45 6.50
C TRP A 17 21.57 25.62 6.44
N TRP A 18 21.03 26.83 6.67
CA TRP A 18 19.60 27.10 6.59
C TRP A 18 19.05 27.03 5.16
N VAL A 19 19.86 27.41 4.19
CA VAL A 19 19.56 27.25 2.76
C VAL A 19 19.43 25.78 2.41
N TRP A 20 20.33 24.94 2.90
CA TRP A 20 20.28 23.49 2.67
C TRP A 20 19.09 22.84 3.37
N VAL A 21 18.75 23.25 4.60
CA VAL A 21 17.55 22.77 5.30
C VAL A 21 16.26 23.06 4.49
N LYS A 22 16.13 24.29 3.98
CA LYS A 22 14.97 24.64 3.13
C LYS A 22 14.91 23.81 1.85
N ARG A 23 16.03 23.58 1.19
CA ARG A 23 16.09 22.75 -0.02
C ARG A 23 15.73 21.30 0.26
N LEU A 24 16.25 20.74 1.34
CA LEU A 24 15.94 19.38 1.76
C LEU A 24 14.45 19.23 2.10
N ALA A 25 13.90 20.17 2.87
CA ALA A 25 12.48 20.17 3.19
C ALA A 25 11.60 20.23 1.91
N LEU A 26 11.98 21.07 0.94
CA LEU A 26 11.30 21.13 -0.35
C LEU A 26 11.37 19.80 -1.10
N ILE A 27 12.54 19.16 -1.14
CA ILE A 27 12.71 17.85 -1.78
C ILE A 27 11.82 16.80 -1.11
N ILE A 28 11.82 16.73 0.23
CA ILE A 28 11.01 15.78 1.01
C ILE A 28 9.53 15.96 0.72
N ILE A 29 9.05 17.19 0.55
CA ILE A 29 7.64 17.47 0.24
C ILE A 29 7.33 17.23 -1.25
N ALA A 30 8.22 17.69 -2.14
CA ALA A 30 8.00 17.57 -3.58
C ALA A 30 8.12 16.13 -4.10
N TRP A 31 8.99 15.33 -3.48
CA TRP A 31 9.24 13.95 -3.92
C TRP A 31 7.96 13.08 -3.95
N PRO A 32 7.16 12.95 -2.88
CA PRO A 32 5.91 12.19 -2.92
C PRO A 32 4.94 12.71 -3.97
N LEU A 33 4.84 14.02 -4.14
CA LEU A 33 3.92 14.63 -5.09
C LEU A 33 4.32 14.32 -6.54
N LEU A 34 5.57 14.55 -6.90
CA LEU A 34 6.05 14.37 -8.27
C LEU A 34 6.19 12.90 -8.64
N SER A 35 6.67 12.05 -7.72
CA SER A 35 6.79 10.62 -7.99
C SER A 35 5.43 9.94 -8.14
N THR A 36 4.41 10.34 -7.35
CA THR A 36 3.03 9.84 -7.53
C THR A 36 2.51 10.15 -8.93
N LEU A 37 2.76 11.37 -9.45
CA LEU A 37 2.40 11.72 -10.84
C LEU A 37 3.10 10.81 -11.85
N ALA A 38 4.38 10.52 -11.66
CA ALA A 38 5.11 9.60 -12.53
C ALA A 38 4.54 8.16 -12.44
N TYR A 39 4.11 7.73 -11.26
CA TYR A 39 3.54 6.40 -11.04
C TYR A 39 2.18 6.17 -11.69
N ILE A 40 1.57 7.18 -12.30
CA ILE A 40 0.41 6.98 -13.18
C ILE A 40 0.78 6.01 -14.33
N TRP A 41 1.99 6.14 -14.87
CA TRP A 41 2.44 5.38 -16.06
C TRP A 41 3.62 4.45 -15.80
N VAL A 42 4.47 4.78 -14.82
CA VAL A 42 5.73 4.06 -14.57
C VAL A 42 5.56 3.09 -13.41
N PRO A 43 6.03 1.83 -13.51
CA PRO A 43 6.14 0.92 -12.37
C PRO A 43 6.97 1.52 -11.25
N VAL A 44 6.55 1.28 -10.00
CA VAL A 44 7.33 1.69 -8.82
C VAL A 44 8.59 0.83 -8.72
N PRO A 45 9.79 1.40 -8.79
CA PRO A 45 11.01 0.59 -8.77
C PRO A 45 11.31 0.05 -7.36
N VAL A 46 11.36 0.92 -6.39
CA VAL A 46 11.68 0.63 -4.98
C VAL A 46 10.85 1.54 -4.08
N THR A 47 10.49 1.07 -2.89
CA THR A 47 9.78 1.85 -1.87
C THR A 47 10.67 2.12 -0.66
N ASN A 48 10.28 3.08 0.18
CA ASN A 48 10.98 3.32 1.43
C ASN A 48 10.97 2.08 2.34
N LEU A 49 9.86 1.35 2.39
CA LEU A 49 9.77 0.09 3.12
C LEU A 49 10.85 -0.90 2.65
N MET A 50 10.98 -1.11 1.35
CA MET A 50 11.98 -2.02 0.77
C MET A 50 13.40 -1.60 1.14
N LEU A 51 13.70 -0.29 1.11
CA LEU A 51 15.01 0.22 1.48
C LEU A 51 15.30 0.00 2.98
N PHE A 52 14.35 0.29 3.87
CA PHE A 52 14.52 0.04 5.31
C PHE A 52 14.74 -1.44 5.61
N ARG A 53 13.98 -2.32 4.96
CA ARG A 53 14.12 -3.78 5.11
C ARG A 53 15.46 -4.29 4.58
N LEU A 54 15.89 -3.79 3.43
CA LEU A 54 17.18 -4.14 2.84
C LEU A 54 18.34 -3.70 3.75
N LEU A 55 18.29 -2.49 4.30
CA LEU A 55 19.28 -2.01 5.29
C LEU A 55 19.24 -2.82 6.59
N GLY A 56 18.08 -3.38 6.95
CA GLY A 56 17.91 -4.31 8.07
C GLY A 56 18.39 -5.74 7.80
N GLY A 57 19.03 -6.00 6.64
CA GLY A 57 19.59 -7.32 6.28
C GLY A 57 18.56 -8.28 5.69
N GLN A 58 17.36 -7.83 5.36
CA GLN A 58 16.36 -8.64 4.66
C GLN A 58 16.58 -8.55 3.14
N GLY A 59 16.26 -9.62 2.44
CA GLY A 59 16.38 -9.66 0.98
C GLY A 59 15.45 -8.67 0.26
N LEU A 60 15.69 -8.47 -1.03
CA LEU A 60 14.81 -7.70 -1.90
C LEU A 60 14.49 -8.53 -3.14
N HIS A 61 13.43 -9.33 -3.05
CA HIS A 61 12.91 -10.12 -4.16
C HIS A 61 11.60 -9.50 -4.62
N LYS A 62 11.62 -8.88 -5.80
CA LYS A 62 10.47 -8.18 -6.38
C LYS A 62 10.34 -8.50 -7.85
N SER A 63 9.11 -8.79 -8.29
CA SER A 63 8.77 -8.94 -9.69
C SER A 63 7.48 -8.16 -9.96
N TRP A 64 7.55 -7.13 -10.81
CA TRP A 64 6.38 -6.33 -11.18
C TRP A 64 5.52 -7.09 -12.18
N MET A 65 4.22 -7.13 -11.92
CA MET A 65 3.23 -7.71 -12.83
C MET A 65 2.06 -6.74 -12.99
N PRO A 66 1.64 -6.37 -14.22
CA PRO A 66 0.48 -5.51 -14.42
C PRO A 66 -0.80 -6.18 -13.91
N LEU A 67 -1.75 -5.38 -13.43
CA LEU A 67 -2.95 -5.90 -12.77
C LEU A 67 -3.74 -6.89 -13.63
N ASN A 68 -3.83 -6.65 -14.92
CA ASN A 68 -4.52 -7.54 -15.88
C ASN A 68 -3.82 -8.90 -16.11
N ALA A 69 -2.56 -9.04 -15.68
CA ALA A 69 -1.83 -10.30 -15.73
C ALA A 69 -1.90 -11.09 -14.42
N ILE A 70 -2.35 -10.45 -13.32
CA ILE A 70 -2.56 -11.10 -12.03
C ILE A 70 -3.95 -11.75 -12.02
N SER A 71 -4.06 -12.95 -11.41
CA SER A 71 -5.36 -13.61 -11.21
C SER A 71 -6.36 -12.67 -10.54
N PRO A 72 -7.58 -12.51 -11.05
CA PRO A 72 -8.61 -11.65 -10.45
C PRO A 72 -9.00 -12.06 -9.03
N ASN A 73 -8.64 -13.26 -8.62
CA ASN A 73 -8.86 -13.73 -7.26
C ASN A 73 -8.04 -12.92 -6.23
N LEU A 74 -6.82 -12.47 -6.59
CA LEU A 74 -5.96 -11.79 -5.62
C LEU A 74 -6.46 -10.38 -5.25
N PRO A 75 -6.77 -9.46 -6.18
CA PRO A 75 -7.35 -8.18 -5.80
C PRO A 75 -8.70 -8.34 -5.07
N ARG A 76 -9.53 -9.34 -5.41
CA ARG A 76 -10.78 -9.64 -4.68
C ARG A 76 -10.50 -10.02 -3.22
N ALA A 77 -9.57 -10.94 -2.99
CA ALA A 77 -9.20 -11.38 -1.65
C ALA A 77 -8.62 -10.22 -0.81
N VAL A 78 -7.79 -9.38 -1.43
CA VAL A 78 -7.19 -8.21 -0.77
C VAL A 78 -8.26 -7.19 -0.40
N ILE A 79 -9.19 -6.86 -1.30
CA ILE A 79 -10.28 -5.92 -1.00
C ILE A 79 -11.16 -6.48 0.13
N ALA A 80 -11.55 -7.74 0.04
CA ALA A 80 -12.37 -8.38 1.07
C ALA A 80 -11.71 -8.37 2.46
N SER A 81 -10.37 -8.51 2.53
CA SER A 81 -9.66 -8.60 3.80
C SER A 81 -9.18 -7.27 4.37
N GLU A 82 -8.77 -6.33 3.50
CA GLU A 82 -8.05 -5.12 3.91
C GLU A 82 -8.88 -3.85 3.78
N ASP A 83 -9.81 -3.78 2.79
CA ASP A 83 -10.51 -2.54 2.46
C ASP A 83 -11.76 -2.83 1.63
N GLU A 84 -12.80 -3.40 2.27
CA GLU A 84 -14.02 -3.84 1.60
C GLU A 84 -14.70 -2.73 0.77
N ARG A 85 -14.55 -1.48 1.21
CA ARG A 85 -15.14 -0.30 0.58
C ARG A 85 -14.17 0.45 -0.33
N PHE A 86 -13.10 -0.18 -0.78
CA PHE A 86 -12.03 0.41 -1.59
C PHE A 86 -12.53 1.25 -2.76
N CYS A 87 -13.54 0.78 -3.50
CA CYS A 87 -14.10 1.50 -4.66
C CYS A 87 -15.01 2.69 -4.28
N SER A 88 -15.46 2.79 -3.03
CA SER A 88 -16.45 3.78 -2.62
C SER A 88 -15.90 4.98 -1.86
N HIS A 89 -14.68 4.89 -1.32
CA HIS A 89 -14.05 6.00 -0.61
C HIS A 89 -12.95 6.68 -1.43
N HIS A 90 -12.50 7.86 -0.98
CA HIS A 90 -11.43 8.66 -1.59
C HIS A 90 -10.20 8.74 -0.67
N GLY A 91 -9.41 7.66 -0.67
CA GLY A 91 -8.18 7.54 0.11
C GLY A 91 -8.39 7.14 1.56
N ILE A 92 -9.45 7.58 2.21
CA ILE A 92 -9.80 7.27 3.60
C ILE A 92 -11.24 6.78 3.66
N ASP A 93 -11.47 5.65 4.30
CA ASP A 93 -12.81 5.21 4.67
C ASP A 93 -13.22 5.87 6.00
N TRP A 94 -13.96 6.96 5.90
CA TRP A 94 -14.41 7.72 7.07
C TRP A 94 -15.44 7.00 7.92
N VAL A 95 -16.14 6.01 7.37
CA VAL A 95 -17.10 5.19 8.13
C VAL A 95 -16.33 4.23 9.02
N GLU A 96 -15.46 3.41 8.43
CA GLU A 96 -14.57 2.50 9.17
C GLU A 96 -13.68 3.25 10.18
N PHE A 97 -13.16 4.42 9.80
CA PHE A 97 -12.34 5.25 10.68
C PHE A 97 -13.12 5.71 11.92
N ARG A 98 -14.39 6.13 11.74
CA ARG A 98 -15.26 6.57 12.84
C ARG A 98 -15.62 5.41 13.76
N ASP A 99 -15.95 4.26 13.18
CA ASP A 99 -16.30 3.05 13.91
C ASP A 99 -15.11 2.54 14.75
N ALA A 100 -13.90 2.62 14.20
CA ALA A 100 -12.68 2.27 14.94
C ALA A 100 -12.35 3.24 16.09
N MET A 101 -12.81 4.50 16.02
CA MET A 101 -12.55 5.52 17.06
C MET A 101 -13.61 5.57 18.17
N GLY A 102 -14.82 5.13 17.92
CA GLY A 102 -15.94 5.32 18.84
C GLY A 102 -16.95 4.19 18.92
N GLY A 103 -16.74 3.08 18.21
CA GLY A 103 -17.68 1.96 18.19
C GLY A 103 -17.67 1.15 19.50
N GLU A 104 -18.85 0.78 20.00
CA GLU A 104 -19.05 -0.06 21.19
C GLU A 104 -18.41 -1.45 21.07
N ALA A 105 -18.07 -1.91 19.86
CA ALA A 105 -17.52 -3.23 19.58
C ALA A 105 -15.98 -3.31 19.67
N GLY A 106 -15.29 -2.19 19.92
CA GLY A 106 -13.83 -2.11 19.85
C GLY A 106 -13.29 -2.22 18.42
N PRO A 107 -11.98 -2.02 18.18
CA PRO A 107 -11.39 -2.07 16.84
C PRO A 107 -11.35 -3.51 16.32
N THR A 108 -12.39 -3.96 15.66
CA THR A 108 -12.49 -5.31 15.08
C THR A 108 -11.70 -5.46 13.78
N ARG A 109 -11.43 -4.35 13.06
CA ARG A 109 -10.57 -4.26 11.88
C ARG A 109 -9.70 -3.01 11.97
N GLY A 110 -8.52 -3.03 11.36
CA GLY A 110 -7.66 -1.85 11.28
C GLY A 110 -8.26 -0.82 10.31
N ALA A 111 -8.56 0.38 10.78
CA ALA A 111 -9.09 1.51 9.97
C ALA A 111 -8.09 2.05 8.94
N SER A 112 -7.29 1.21 8.31
CA SER A 112 -6.26 1.58 7.34
C SER A 112 -6.65 1.09 5.96
N THR A 113 -6.97 2.00 5.06
CA THR A 113 -7.29 1.69 3.67
C THR A 113 -6.07 1.22 2.86
N ILE A 114 -6.31 0.59 1.72
CA ILE A 114 -5.26 0.24 0.75
C ILE A 114 -4.48 1.49 0.33
N SER A 115 -5.14 2.63 0.08
CA SER A 115 -4.50 3.90 -0.27
C SER A 115 -3.55 4.39 0.84
N MET A 116 -3.92 4.24 2.11
CA MET A 116 -3.06 4.59 3.25
C MET A 116 -1.85 3.64 3.35
N GLN A 117 -2.05 2.36 3.09
CA GLN A 117 -0.96 1.37 3.07
C GLN A 117 0.02 1.64 1.94
N VAL A 118 -0.45 2.03 0.74
CA VAL A 118 0.41 2.44 -0.39
C VAL A 118 1.21 3.68 -0.02
N ALA A 119 0.58 4.73 0.53
CA ALA A 119 1.25 5.94 0.97
C ALA A 119 2.35 5.65 2.02
N LYS A 120 2.04 4.80 3.00
CA LYS A 120 2.99 4.34 4.01
C LYS A 120 4.20 3.65 3.37
N ASN A 121 3.96 2.64 2.55
CA ASN A 121 5.03 1.81 1.98
C ASN A 121 5.93 2.60 1.03
N LEU A 122 5.36 3.53 0.26
CA LEU A 122 6.10 4.36 -0.69
C LEU A 122 6.97 5.41 0.00
N TYR A 123 6.42 6.13 0.97
CA TYR A 123 6.99 7.43 1.37
C TYR A 123 7.33 7.54 2.85
N LEU A 124 6.79 6.68 3.71
CA LEU A 124 6.95 6.81 5.15
C LEU A 124 7.83 5.70 5.72
N TRP A 125 8.00 5.74 7.03
CA TRP A 125 8.84 4.80 7.79
C TRP A 125 7.99 3.76 8.51
N GLU A 126 8.64 2.72 9.02
CA GLU A 126 8.02 1.68 9.83
C GLU A 126 7.76 2.14 11.27
N GLY A 127 6.91 1.37 11.96
CA GLY A 127 6.58 1.56 13.37
C GLY A 127 5.22 2.22 13.59
N HIS A 128 4.81 2.26 14.85
CA HIS A 128 3.54 2.84 15.28
C HIS A 128 3.78 4.25 15.79
N SER A 129 3.45 5.26 14.98
CA SER A 129 3.58 6.67 15.33
C SER A 129 2.34 7.45 14.90
N VAL A 130 1.80 8.24 15.81
CA VAL A 130 0.66 9.12 15.53
C VAL A 130 1.04 10.13 14.43
N ILE A 131 2.28 10.64 14.46
CA ILE A 131 2.78 11.57 13.45
C ILE A 131 2.78 10.89 12.07
N ARG A 132 3.30 9.68 11.96
CA ARG A 132 3.28 8.93 10.71
C ARG A 132 1.85 8.71 10.21
N LYS A 133 0.94 8.31 11.08
CA LYS A 133 -0.48 8.12 10.73
C LYS A 133 -1.13 9.42 10.25
N GLY A 134 -0.78 10.56 10.89
CA GLY A 134 -1.21 11.88 10.45
C GLY A 134 -0.69 12.28 9.07
N LEU A 135 0.49 11.77 8.65
CA LEU A 135 1.04 11.99 7.32
C LEU A 135 0.49 11.01 6.27
N GLU A 136 0.12 9.79 6.67
CA GLU A 136 -0.50 8.81 5.76
C GLU A 136 -1.80 9.33 5.17
N MET A 137 -2.64 9.97 5.99
CA MET A 137 -3.98 10.40 5.58
C MET A 137 -3.96 11.40 4.41
N PRO A 138 -3.26 12.56 4.48
CA PRO A 138 -3.23 13.51 3.37
C PRO A 138 -2.53 12.92 2.14
N LEU A 139 -1.52 12.08 2.31
CA LEU A 139 -0.87 11.39 1.19
C LEU A 139 -1.83 10.40 0.52
N ALA A 140 -2.60 9.63 1.28
CA ALA A 140 -3.59 8.71 0.75
C ALA A 140 -4.67 9.42 -0.05
N VAL A 141 -5.20 10.55 0.47
CA VAL A 141 -6.18 11.37 -0.25
C VAL A 141 -5.60 11.95 -1.53
N TYR A 142 -4.37 12.49 -1.47
CA TYR A 142 -3.69 13.00 -2.65
C TYR A 142 -3.49 11.90 -3.72
N MET A 143 -2.98 10.74 -3.30
CA MET A 143 -2.71 9.63 -4.21
C MET A 143 -4.00 9.09 -4.84
N ASP A 144 -5.08 9.00 -4.07
CA ASP A 144 -6.39 8.54 -4.56
C ASP A 144 -7.00 9.53 -5.55
N GLY A 145 -6.72 10.82 -5.39
CA GLY A 145 -7.13 11.87 -6.34
C GLY A 145 -6.31 11.90 -7.64
N VAL A 146 -5.08 11.36 -7.63
CA VAL A 146 -4.16 11.35 -8.77
C VAL A 146 -4.20 10.02 -9.53
N LEU A 147 -4.24 8.90 -8.80
CA LEU A 147 -4.21 7.55 -9.36
C LEU A 147 -5.64 7.00 -9.49
N SER A 148 -5.93 6.32 -10.59
CA SER A 148 -7.16 5.53 -10.64
C SER A 148 -7.12 4.41 -9.60
N LYS A 149 -8.28 3.95 -9.12
CA LYS A 149 -8.39 2.81 -8.20
C LYS A 149 -7.70 1.56 -8.74
N ARG A 150 -7.87 1.31 -10.04
CA ARG A 150 -7.19 0.23 -10.74
C ARG A 150 -5.66 0.33 -10.64
N ARG A 151 -5.09 1.54 -10.85
CA ARG A 151 -3.65 1.78 -10.73
C ARG A 151 -3.18 1.72 -9.28
N MET A 152 -3.97 2.21 -8.34
CA MET A 152 -3.69 2.09 -6.91
C MET A 152 -3.58 0.63 -6.48
N MET A 153 -4.52 -0.22 -6.90
CA MET A 153 -4.50 -1.66 -6.64
C MET A 153 -3.29 -2.32 -7.30
N GLU A 154 -2.97 -1.97 -8.56
CA GLU A 154 -1.79 -2.49 -9.23
C GLU A 154 -0.50 -2.17 -8.47
N ILE A 155 -0.35 -0.91 -8.04
CA ILE A 155 0.80 -0.50 -7.23
C ILE A 155 0.82 -1.31 -5.92
N TYR A 156 -0.30 -1.36 -5.18
CA TYR A 156 -0.40 -2.08 -3.91
C TYR A 156 0.09 -3.52 -4.04
N LEU A 157 -0.49 -4.27 -4.98
CA LEU A 157 -0.17 -5.69 -5.19
C LEU A 157 1.30 -5.93 -5.57
N ASN A 158 1.99 -4.90 -6.10
CA ASN A 158 3.38 -5.00 -6.52
C ASN A 158 4.41 -4.47 -5.50
N ILE A 159 3.96 -3.75 -4.45
CA ILE A 159 4.88 -3.17 -3.46
C ILE A 159 4.70 -3.71 -2.04
N VAL A 160 3.57 -4.33 -1.72
CA VAL A 160 3.35 -4.87 -0.38
C VAL A 160 4.25 -6.07 -0.12
N GLU A 161 4.70 -6.20 1.13
CA GLU A 161 5.53 -7.31 1.59
C GLU A 161 4.64 -8.52 1.94
N TRP A 162 4.89 -9.66 1.29
CA TRP A 162 4.13 -10.90 1.44
C TRP A 162 4.83 -11.97 2.29
N ALA A 163 6.14 -11.85 2.41
CA ALA A 163 7.02 -12.59 3.29
C ALA A 163 8.29 -11.75 3.50
N PRO A 164 9.16 -12.06 4.48
CA PRO A 164 10.39 -11.30 4.70
C PRO A 164 11.20 -11.11 3.42
N GLY A 165 11.31 -9.86 2.94
CA GLY A 165 12.04 -9.52 1.72
C GLY A 165 11.37 -9.92 0.38
N ILE A 166 10.12 -10.41 0.41
CA ILE A 166 9.35 -10.81 -0.78
C ILE A 166 8.29 -9.76 -1.07
N TYR A 167 8.40 -9.06 -2.19
CA TYR A 167 7.53 -7.95 -2.58
C TYR A 167 6.83 -8.21 -3.90
N GLY A 168 5.54 -7.95 -3.91
CA GLY A 168 4.71 -8.07 -5.10
C GLY A 168 4.12 -9.46 -5.31
N ALA A 169 2.96 -9.47 -5.99
CA ALA A 169 2.12 -10.66 -6.18
C ALA A 169 2.85 -11.81 -6.88
N GLU A 170 3.65 -11.51 -7.92
CA GLU A 170 4.37 -12.54 -8.66
C GLU A 170 5.46 -13.20 -7.79
N ALA A 171 6.25 -12.39 -7.09
CA ALA A 171 7.27 -12.92 -6.18
C ALA A 171 6.63 -13.75 -5.04
N ALA A 172 5.50 -13.30 -4.50
CA ALA A 172 4.74 -14.02 -3.48
C ALA A 172 4.20 -15.37 -3.98
N ALA A 173 3.60 -15.38 -5.17
CA ALA A 173 3.05 -16.61 -5.77
C ALA A 173 4.14 -17.65 -6.05
N GLN A 174 5.30 -17.20 -6.54
CA GLN A 174 6.45 -18.07 -6.75
C GLN A 174 7.00 -18.59 -5.41
N HIS A 175 7.14 -17.71 -4.41
CA HIS A 175 7.71 -18.06 -3.11
C HIS A 175 6.83 -19.07 -2.35
N HIS A 176 5.52 -18.83 -2.27
CA HIS A 176 4.61 -19.64 -1.46
C HIS A 176 4.05 -20.87 -2.19
N PHE A 177 3.89 -20.80 -3.52
CA PHE A 177 3.15 -21.81 -4.28
C PHE A 177 3.90 -22.34 -5.51
N GLY A 178 5.08 -21.82 -5.83
CA GLY A 178 5.89 -22.27 -6.99
C GLY A 178 5.22 -22.04 -8.36
N LYS A 179 4.34 -21.02 -8.46
CA LYS A 179 3.60 -20.71 -9.68
C LYS A 179 3.47 -19.21 -9.91
N SER A 180 3.08 -18.81 -11.12
CA SER A 180 2.81 -17.41 -11.44
C SER A 180 1.53 -16.92 -10.76
N ALA A 181 1.53 -15.62 -10.38
CA ALA A 181 0.36 -14.94 -9.82
C ALA A 181 -0.85 -14.94 -10.75
N ALA A 182 -0.66 -15.10 -12.05
CA ALA A 182 -1.74 -15.29 -13.02
C ALA A 182 -2.58 -16.58 -12.76
N LYS A 183 -2.01 -17.55 -12.08
CA LYS A 183 -2.61 -18.88 -11.84
C LYS A 183 -3.09 -19.08 -10.40
N LEU A 184 -3.13 -18.03 -9.58
CA LEU A 184 -3.61 -18.12 -8.21
C LEU A 184 -5.09 -18.52 -8.19
N SER A 185 -5.39 -19.59 -7.47
CA SER A 185 -6.77 -19.98 -7.14
C SER A 185 -7.38 -19.06 -6.09
N ALA A 186 -8.70 -19.08 -5.91
CA ALA A 186 -9.36 -18.29 -4.87
C ALA A 186 -8.82 -18.61 -3.48
N ARG A 187 -8.55 -19.88 -3.18
CA ARG A 187 -7.97 -20.31 -1.90
C ARG A 187 -6.56 -19.77 -1.68
N GLU A 188 -5.69 -19.81 -2.69
CA GLU A 188 -4.31 -19.30 -2.57
C GLU A 188 -4.30 -17.78 -2.46
N ALA A 189 -5.15 -17.08 -3.18
CA ALA A 189 -5.34 -15.65 -3.06
C ALA A 189 -5.82 -15.26 -1.64
N ALA A 190 -6.77 -15.99 -1.08
CA ALA A 190 -7.25 -15.78 0.28
C ALA A 190 -6.16 -16.05 1.33
N LEU A 191 -5.31 -17.08 1.14
CA LEU A 191 -4.17 -17.35 2.03
C LEU A 191 -3.14 -16.23 1.99
N LEU A 192 -2.82 -15.69 0.81
CA LEU A 192 -1.97 -14.53 0.67
C LEU A 192 -2.58 -13.32 1.40
N ALA A 193 -3.84 -13.00 1.13
CA ALA A 193 -4.51 -11.88 1.77
C ALA A 193 -4.54 -12.03 3.31
N ALA A 194 -4.85 -13.23 3.82
CA ALA A 194 -4.82 -13.53 5.26
C ALA A 194 -3.42 -13.36 5.88
N SER A 195 -2.35 -13.46 5.11
CA SER A 195 -0.98 -13.29 5.63
C SER A 195 -0.54 -11.83 5.75
N LEU A 196 -1.14 -10.89 4.99
CA LEU A 196 -0.75 -9.48 4.90
C LEU A 196 -0.58 -8.75 6.24
N PRO A 197 -1.48 -8.93 7.24
CA PRO A 197 -1.33 -8.22 8.51
C PRO A 197 -0.04 -8.54 9.27
N ASN A 198 0.56 -9.72 9.03
CA ASN A 198 1.83 -10.10 9.63
C ASN A 198 2.58 -11.14 8.79
N PRO A 199 3.21 -10.72 7.67
CA PRO A 199 3.86 -11.64 6.73
C PRO A 199 5.11 -12.33 7.31
N PHE A 200 5.58 -11.90 8.48
CA PHE A 200 6.69 -12.53 9.21
C PHE A 200 6.26 -13.77 10.02
N LYS A 201 4.99 -13.82 10.41
CA LYS A 201 4.45 -14.90 11.26
C LYS A 201 3.43 -15.77 10.54
N ARG A 202 2.88 -15.29 9.42
CA ARG A 202 1.82 -15.96 8.66
C ARG A 202 2.38 -16.41 7.32
N ASP A 203 2.69 -17.69 7.21
CA ASP A 203 3.20 -18.29 5.97
C ASP A 203 2.03 -18.84 5.16
N ALA A 204 1.77 -18.23 3.99
CA ALA A 204 0.71 -18.65 3.09
C ALA A 204 1.01 -20.00 2.42
N GLY A 205 2.29 -20.37 2.25
CA GLY A 205 2.71 -21.65 1.68
C GLY A 205 2.55 -22.81 2.66
N HIS A 206 2.73 -22.55 3.98
CA HIS A 206 2.58 -23.53 5.05
C HIS A 206 1.59 -23.03 6.11
N PRO A 207 0.30 -22.84 5.75
CA PRO A 207 -0.65 -22.17 6.62
C PRO A 207 -0.99 -22.98 7.86
N SER A 208 -0.96 -22.33 9.03
CA SER A 208 -1.48 -22.86 10.28
C SER A 208 -2.99 -23.09 10.19
N THR A 209 -3.56 -23.83 11.13
CA THR A 209 -5.02 -24.03 11.22
C THR A 209 -5.76 -22.69 11.36
N ALA A 210 -5.23 -21.77 12.17
CA ALA A 210 -5.82 -20.44 12.33
C ALA A 210 -5.78 -19.63 11.03
N LEU A 211 -4.65 -19.66 10.29
CA LEU A 211 -4.54 -18.96 9.01
C LEU A 211 -5.49 -19.54 7.95
N ARG A 212 -5.68 -20.86 7.94
CA ARG A 212 -6.67 -21.51 7.07
C ARG A 212 -8.11 -21.10 7.38
N GLY A 213 -8.45 -20.91 8.65
CA GLY A 213 -9.76 -20.39 9.08
C GLY A 213 -9.98 -18.98 8.54
N ILE A 214 -9.04 -18.07 8.78
CA ILE A 214 -9.11 -16.69 8.26
C ILE A 214 -9.23 -16.67 6.73
N ALA A 215 -8.45 -17.49 6.03
CA ALA A 215 -8.51 -17.58 4.58
C ALA A 215 -9.86 -18.15 4.08
N SER A 216 -10.51 -19.05 4.83
CA SER A 216 -11.85 -19.53 4.52
C SER A 216 -12.87 -18.38 4.60
N ASP A 217 -12.83 -17.60 5.70
CA ASP A 217 -13.72 -16.45 5.88
C ASP A 217 -13.54 -15.41 4.76
N ILE A 218 -12.28 -15.12 4.37
CA ILE A 218 -12.01 -14.25 3.23
C ILE A 218 -12.56 -14.83 1.93
N GLN A 219 -12.43 -16.14 1.73
CA GLN A 219 -12.92 -16.80 0.52
C GLN A 219 -14.46 -16.74 0.41
N ASP A 220 -15.15 -16.85 1.52
CA ASP A 220 -16.61 -16.69 1.58
C ASP A 220 -17.00 -15.24 1.25
N GLN A 221 -16.32 -14.25 1.84
CA GLN A 221 -16.51 -12.83 1.53
C GLN A 221 -16.25 -12.51 0.05
N MET A 222 -15.24 -13.11 -0.58
CA MET A 222 -14.94 -12.91 -2.01
C MET A 222 -16.14 -13.24 -2.92
N THR A 223 -17.04 -14.15 -2.53
CA THR A 223 -18.22 -14.50 -3.33
C THR A 223 -19.23 -13.37 -3.39
N GLU A 224 -19.27 -12.51 -2.38
CA GLU A 224 -20.19 -11.37 -2.24
C GLU A 224 -19.62 -10.07 -2.80
N MET A 225 -18.31 -10.04 -3.14
CA MET A 225 -17.58 -8.83 -3.53
C MET A 225 -17.94 -8.28 -4.92
N GLY A 226 -18.72 -8.98 -5.74
CA GLY A 226 -19.03 -8.54 -7.11
C GLY A 226 -19.41 -7.06 -7.24
N PRO A 227 -20.37 -6.54 -6.46
CA PRO A 227 -20.76 -5.12 -6.53
C PRO A 227 -19.70 -4.13 -6.06
N TYR A 228 -18.71 -4.58 -5.29
CA TYR A 228 -17.68 -3.74 -4.67
C TYR A 228 -16.39 -3.61 -5.51
N LEU A 229 -16.35 -4.27 -6.68
CA LEU A 229 -15.15 -4.34 -7.54
C LEU A 229 -15.23 -3.47 -8.78
N THR A 230 -16.29 -2.71 -8.96
CA THR A 230 -16.60 -1.94 -10.17
C THR A 230 -15.51 -0.94 -10.59
N CYS A 231 -14.66 -0.52 -9.66
CA CYS A 231 -13.55 0.40 -9.95
C CYS A 231 -12.30 -0.30 -10.52
N LEU A 232 -12.30 -1.63 -10.60
CA LEU A 232 -11.19 -2.42 -11.15
C LEU A 232 -11.44 -2.89 -12.59
N ASP A 233 -12.66 -2.75 -13.10
CA ASP A 233 -13.07 -3.13 -14.46
C ASP A 233 -12.45 -2.24 -15.55
#